data_41ef376aa64e7778083faf329f17a4d5
#
_entry.id   41ef376aa64e7778083faf329f17a4d5
#
_cell.length_a   1.000
_cell.length_b   1.000
_cell.length_c   1.000
_cell.angle_alpha   90.00
_cell.angle_beta   90.00
_cell.angle_gamma   90.00
#
_symmetry.space_group_name_H-M   'P 1'
#
loop_
_entity.id
_entity.type
_entity.pdbx_description
1 polymer ?
#
loop_
_entity_poly.entity_id
_entity_poly.type
_entity_poly.pdbx_seq_one_letter_code
_entity_poly.pdbx_strand_id
1 'polypeptide(L)'
;MSQRILFVCLGNICRSPAAEGVFRVSAPHHVCDSAGTSDWHVGDPPYAPMQHAARNRGLELSDLRARQFAVSDFDRFDLIIGMDSENLAKIEALRPADNPTPVRLLTEFAPNTGADHVPDPYYTRDFDGALDLIEAAVDGLVAYLDG
;
A
#
# COMPACT_ATOMS: atom_id res chain seq x y z
N MET A 1 -7.68 6.16 18.41
CA MET A 1 -8.19 7.16 17.45
C MET A 1 -8.04 6.64 16.04
N SER A 2 -8.98 6.95 15.17
CA SER A 2 -8.94 6.49 13.79
C SER A 2 -7.95 7.31 12.97
N GLN A 3 -7.08 6.61 12.23
CA GLN A 3 -6.15 7.21 11.28
C GLN A 3 -6.59 6.86 9.87
N ARG A 4 -6.23 7.71 8.89
CA ARG A 4 -6.53 7.50 7.48
C ARG A 4 -5.22 7.23 6.75
N ILE A 5 -5.08 6.02 6.21
CA ILE A 5 -3.83 5.53 5.62
C ILE A 5 -4.03 5.29 4.13
N LEU A 6 -3.09 5.78 3.31
CA LEU A 6 -3.09 5.52 1.87
C LEU A 6 -1.87 4.68 1.48
N PHE A 7 -2.10 3.55 0.83
CA PHE A 7 -1.03 2.71 0.31
C PHE A 7 -0.84 3.00 -1.18
N VAL A 8 0.40 3.20 -1.62
CA VAL A 8 0.70 3.59 -3.00
C VAL A 8 1.76 2.68 -3.60
N CYS A 9 1.52 2.20 -4.82
CA CYS A 9 2.52 1.51 -5.63
C CYS A 9 2.49 2.06 -7.06
N LEU A 10 3.12 1.39 -8.01
CA LEU A 10 3.16 1.88 -9.38
C LEU A 10 1.79 1.78 -10.06
N GLY A 11 1.21 0.59 -10.13
CA GLY A 11 0.01 0.33 -10.92
C GLY A 11 -1.29 0.21 -10.14
N ASN A 12 -1.22 0.11 -8.83
CA ASN A 12 -2.37 -0.11 -7.95
C ASN A 12 -3.16 -1.39 -8.30
N ILE A 13 -2.45 -2.43 -8.72
CA ILE A 13 -3.07 -3.73 -9.02
C ILE A 13 -2.46 -4.90 -8.25
N CYS A 14 -1.28 -4.73 -7.63
CA CYS A 14 -0.61 -5.80 -6.87
C CYS A 14 -0.33 -5.38 -5.43
N ARG A 15 0.73 -4.61 -5.21
CA ARG A 15 1.25 -4.32 -3.86
C ARG A 15 0.32 -3.47 -3.01
N SER A 16 -0.12 -2.34 -3.51
CA SER A 16 -0.94 -1.43 -2.71
C SER A 16 -2.34 -1.99 -2.42
N PRO A 17 -3.04 -2.66 -3.36
CA PRO A 17 -4.31 -3.27 -3.00
C PRO A 17 -4.15 -4.43 -2.03
N ALA A 18 -3.04 -5.19 -2.11
CA ALA A 18 -2.74 -6.24 -1.14
C ALA A 18 -2.54 -5.66 0.26
N ALA A 19 -1.78 -4.57 0.37
CA ALA A 19 -1.56 -3.88 1.65
C ALA A 19 -2.88 -3.34 2.21
N GLU A 20 -3.71 -2.76 1.37
CA GLU A 20 -5.04 -2.28 1.77
C GLU A 20 -5.89 -3.43 2.31
N GLY A 21 -5.90 -4.56 1.64
CA GLY A 21 -6.66 -5.73 2.06
C GLY A 21 -6.19 -6.29 3.40
N VAL A 22 -4.88 -6.42 3.58
CA VAL A 22 -4.29 -6.89 4.85
C VAL A 22 -4.61 -5.92 5.98
N PHE A 23 -4.40 -4.62 5.73
CA PHE A 23 -4.62 -3.58 6.75
C PHE A 23 -6.09 -3.50 7.17
N ARG A 24 -7.00 -3.61 6.21
CA ARG A 24 -8.45 -3.54 6.44
C ARG A 24 -8.90 -4.62 7.41
N VAL A 25 -8.32 -5.83 7.29
CA VAL A 25 -8.62 -6.94 8.20
C VAL A 25 -7.93 -6.76 9.55
N SER A 26 -6.68 -6.31 9.55
CA SER A 26 -5.87 -6.20 10.76
C SER A 26 -6.26 -5.02 11.63
N ALA A 27 -6.76 -3.94 11.04
CA ALA A 27 -7.04 -2.69 11.74
C ALA A 27 -8.36 -2.06 11.27
N PRO A 28 -9.50 -2.75 11.50
CA PRO A 28 -10.78 -2.25 11.00
C PRO A 28 -11.23 -0.93 11.64
N HIS A 29 -10.58 -0.51 12.72
CA HIS A 29 -10.85 0.77 13.37
C HIS A 29 -10.17 1.96 12.67
N HIS A 30 -9.25 1.71 11.75
CA HIS A 30 -8.65 2.75 10.91
C HIS A 30 -9.30 2.76 9.52
N VAL A 31 -9.09 3.85 8.79
CA VAL A 31 -9.56 3.99 7.40
C VAL A 31 -8.38 3.80 6.46
N CYS A 32 -8.56 3.08 5.38
CA CYS A 32 -7.49 2.91 4.39
C CYS A 32 -8.04 2.93 2.96
N ASP A 33 -7.13 3.21 2.03
CA ASP A 33 -7.38 3.18 0.60
C ASP A 33 -6.04 2.90 -0.08
N SER A 34 -6.05 2.73 -1.40
CA SER A 34 -4.83 2.57 -2.17
C SER A 34 -4.91 3.31 -3.50
N ALA A 35 -3.74 3.60 -4.08
CA ALA A 35 -3.63 4.32 -5.34
C ALA A 35 -2.34 3.93 -6.06
N GLY A 36 -2.25 4.25 -7.33
CA GLY A 36 -1.04 4.05 -8.13
C GLY A 36 -0.41 5.38 -8.51
N THR A 37 0.90 5.39 -8.69
CA THR A 37 1.57 6.58 -9.23
C THR A 37 1.30 6.75 -10.72
N SER A 38 1.00 5.64 -11.43
CA SER A 38 0.64 5.67 -12.85
C SER A 38 -0.88 5.59 -13.03
N ASP A 39 -1.34 5.90 -14.24
CA ASP A 39 -2.74 5.76 -14.64
C ASP A 39 -3.00 4.53 -15.51
N TRP A 40 -2.01 3.63 -15.62
CA TRP A 40 -2.05 2.53 -16.59
C TRP A 40 -3.21 1.57 -16.38
N HIS A 41 -3.66 1.38 -15.17
CA HIS A 41 -4.67 0.38 -14.81
C HIS A 41 -5.93 0.97 -14.18
N VAL A 42 -6.14 2.28 -14.30
CA VAL A 42 -7.29 2.94 -13.67
C VAL A 42 -8.59 2.21 -14.04
N GLY A 43 -9.37 1.85 -13.01
CA GLY A 43 -10.62 1.12 -13.15
C GLY A 43 -10.47 -0.40 -13.14
N ASP A 44 -9.25 -0.92 -13.23
CA ASP A 44 -9.03 -2.37 -13.23
C ASP A 44 -9.12 -2.95 -11.82
N PRO A 45 -9.56 -4.21 -11.69
CA PRO A 45 -9.46 -4.92 -10.42
C PRO A 45 -8.00 -5.30 -10.15
N PRO A 46 -7.65 -5.71 -8.93
CA PRO A 46 -6.33 -6.23 -8.65
C PRO A 46 -5.97 -7.38 -9.59
N TYR A 47 -4.69 -7.49 -9.90
CA TYR A 47 -4.16 -8.50 -10.82
C TYR A 47 -4.57 -9.90 -10.37
N ALA A 48 -5.07 -10.73 -11.30
CA ALA A 48 -5.66 -12.02 -10.95
C ALA A 48 -4.72 -12.92 -10.14
N PRO A 49 -3.42 -13.07 -10.49
CA PRO A 49 -2.51 -13.87 -9.66
C PRO A 49 -2.35 -13.34 -8.23
N MET A 50 -2.41 -12.01 -8.03
CA MET A 50 -2.37 -11.43 -6.68
C MET A 50 -3.65 -11.74 -5.92
N GLN A 51 -4.81 -11.63 -6.58
CA GLN A 51 -6.09 -12.00 -5.95
C GLN A 51 -6.08 -13.46 -5.53
N HIS A 52 -5.53 -14.35 -6.37
CA HIS A 52 -5.45 -15.78 -6.08
C HIS A 52 -4.57 -16.04 -4.85
N ALA A 53 -3.38 -15.45 -4.80
CA ALA A 53 -2.48 -15.60 -3.66
C ALA A 53 -3.12 -15.06 -2.37
N ALA A 54 -3.82 -13.94 -2.46
CA ALA A 54 -4.51 -13.35 -1.32
C ALA A 54 -5.65 -14.24 -0.82
N ARG A 55 -6.45 -14.82 -1.73
CA ARG A 55 -7.52 -15.74 -1.34
C ARG A 55 -7.02 -16.95 -0.58
N ASN A 56 -5.85 -17.46 -0.94
CA ASN A 56 -5.24 -18.57 -0.23
C ASN A 56 -4.91 -18.23 1.22
N ARG A 57 -4.93 -16.94 1.58
CA ARG A 57 -4.71 -16.44 2.95
C ARG A 57 -5.98 -15.88 3.57
N GLY A 58 -7.13 -16.06 2.94
CA GLY A 58 -8.40 -15.57 3.44
C GLY A 58 -8.67 -14.10 3.16
N LEU A 59 -7.94 -13.50 2.21
CA LEU A 59 -8.11 -12.08 1.85
C LEU A 59 -8.87 -11.96 0.53
N GLU A 60 -9.91 -11.14 0.51
CA GLU A 60 -10.68 -10.87 -0.70
C GLU A 60 -10.38 -9.48 -1.22
N LEU A 61 -9.81 -9.39 -2.43
CA LEU A 61 -9.42 -8.11 -3.04
C LEU A 61 -10.29 -7.73 -4.23
N SER A 62 -11.25 -8.56 -4.63
CA SER A 62 -11.97 -8.39 -5.90
C SER A 62 -12.85 -7.15 -5.95
N ASP A 63 -13.21 -6.57 -4.82
CA ASP A 63 -14.02 -5.36 -4.75
C ASP A 63 -13.21 -4.08 -4.97
N LEU A 64 -11.88 -4.16 -4.98
CA LEU A 64 -11.01 -3.00 -5.15
C LEU A 64 -10.88 -2.64 -6.63
N ARG A 65 -10.63 -1.35 -6.90
CA ARG A 65 -10.38 -0.85 -8.27
C ARG A 65 -9.24 0.13 -8.24
N ALA A 66 -8.35 0.03 -9.24
CA ALA A 66 -7.20 0.90 -9.35
C ALA A 66 -7.63 2.34 -9.60
N ARG A 67 -6.92 3.27 -8.95
CA ARG A 67 -7.02 4.70 -9.21
C ARG A 67 -5.64 5.33 -9.17
N GLN A 68 -5.50 6.51 -9.75
CA GLN A 68 -4.24 7.22 -9.71
C GLN A 68 -4.15 8.09 -8.45
N PHE A 69 -2.96 8.17 -7.87
CA PHE A 69 -2.65 9.09 -6.78
C PHE A 69 -2.88 10.52 -7.24
N ALA A 70 -3.56 11.32 -6.43
CA ALA A 70 -3.88 12.70 -6.73
C ALA A 70 -3.32 13.63 -5.65
N VAL A 71 -3.07 14.88 -6.03
CA VAL A 71 -2.56 15.90 -5.08
C VAL A 71 -3.47 16.04 -3.87
N SER A 72 -4.79 15.93 -4.06
CA SER A 72 -5.76 16.01 -2.97
C SER A 72 -5.59 14.91 -1.92
N ASP A 73 -4.88 13.82 -2.24
CA ASP A 73 -4.64 12.74 -1.27
C ASP A 73 -3.79 13.21 -0.09
N PHE A 74 -2.94 14.22 -0.28
CA PHE A 74 -2.16 14.79 0.83
C PHE A 74 -3.06 15.39 1.92
N ASP A 75 -4.24 15.88 1.57
CA ASP A 75 -5.18 16.45 2.53
C ASP A 75 -6.17 15.43 3.07
N ARG A 76 -6.34 14.31 2.37
CA ARG A 76 -7.34 13.30 2.72
C ARG A 76 -6.82 12.22 3.66
N PHE A 77 -5.51 12.03 3.72
CA PHE A 77 -4.90 10.97 4.51
C PHE A 77 -3.92 11.52 5.52
N ASP A 78 -3.79 10.80 6.64
CA ASP A 78 -2.90 11.18 7.74
C ASP A 78 -1.49 10.63 7.53
N LEU A 79 -1.37 9.56 6.75
CA LEU A 79 -0.09 8.91 6.45
C LEU A 79 -0.18 8.27 5.07
N ILE A 80 0.83 8.50 4.25
CA ILE A 80 0.94 7.91 2.90
C ILE A 80 2.11 6.94 2.91
N ILE A 81 1.86 5.72 2.45
CA ILE A 81 2.82 4.62 2.50
C ILE A 81 3.13 4.15 1.07
N GLY A 82 4.38 4.25 0.65
CA GLY A 82 4.86 3.71 -0.62
C GLY A 82 5.51 2.35 -0.45
N MET A 83 5.61 1.61 -1.53
CA MET A 83 6.17 0.26 -1.54
C MET A 83 7.66 0.25 -1.86
N ASP A 84 8.14 1.25 -2.58
CA ASP A 84 9.56 1.39 -2.95
C ASP A 84 9.93 2.86 -3.07
N SER A 85 11.24 3.13 -3.26
CA SER A 85 11.74 4.50 -3.32
C SER A 85 11.24 5.28 -4.54
N GLU A 86 10.92 4.59 -5.64
CA GLU A 86 10.37 5.25 -6.83
C GLU A 86 8.96 5.77 -6.55
N ASN A 87 8.16 4.99 -5.81
CA ASN A 87 6.85 5.46 -5.36
C ASN A 87 6.98 6.72 -4.52
N LEU A 88 7.90 6.72 -3.56
CA LEU A 88 8.11 7.88 -2.69
C LEU A 88 8.55 9.11 -3.49
N ALA A 89 9.46 8.95 -4.44
CA ALA A 89 9.95 10.07 -5.25
C ALA A 89 8.82 10.71 -6.05
N LYS A 90 7.95 9.90 -6.65
CA LYS A 90 6.82 10.41 -7.43
C LYS A 90 5.77 11.09 -6.55
N ILE A 91 5.51 10.54 -5.37
CA ILE A 91 4.59 11.14 -4.39
C ILE A 91 5.14 12.50 -3.97
N GLU A 92 6.42 12.56 -3.56
CA GLU A 92 7.05 13.79 -3.10
C GLU A 92 7.06 14.88 -4.18
N ALA A 93 7.21 14.49 -5.45
CA ALA A 93 7.18 15.43 -6.58
C ALA A 93 5.84 16.15 -6.71
N LEU A 94 4.77 15.57 -6.17
CA LEU A 94 3.42 16.14 -6.21
C LEU A 94 3.02 16.85 -4.91
N ARG A 95 3.90 16.85 -3.91
CA ARG A 95 3.57 17.44 -2.60
C ARG A 95 3.30 18.93 -2.73
N PRO A 96 2.13 19.41 -2.28
CA PRO A 96 1.88 20.86 -2.21
C PRO A 96 2.83 21.55 -1.25
N ALA A 97 3.16 22.80 -1.53
CA ALA A 97 3.91 23.62 -0.58
C ALA A 97 3.17 23.68 0.76
N ASP A 98 3.92 23.59 1.85
CA ASP A 98 3.41 23.67 3.21
C ASP A 98 2.51 22.50 3.66
N ASN A 99 2.43 21.42 2.86
CA ASN A 99 1.69 20.22 3.29
C ASN A 99 2.62 19.29 4.08
N PRO A 100 2.33 19.00 5.37
CA PRO A 100 3.22 18.22 6.23
C PRO A 100 2.92 16.70 6.26
N THR A 101 2.00 16.20 5.44
CA THR A 101 1.58 14.79 5.52
C THR A 101 2.78 13.88 5.38
N PRO A 102 3.05 13.00 6.35
CA PRO A 102 4.19 12.10 6.26
C PRO A 102 4.03 11.07 5.15
N VAL A 103 5.14 10.78 4.47
CA VAL A 103 5.25 9.76 3.44
C VAL A 103 6.36 8.81 3.85
N ARG A 104 6.06 7.52 4.01
CA ARG A 104 6.98 6.52 4.54
C ARG A 104 6.98 5.28 3.66
N LEU A 105 8.07 4.49 3.73
CA LEU A 105 8.10 3.16 3.11
C LEU A 105 7.42 2.14 4.02
N LEU A 106 6.64 1.25 3.43
CA LEU A 106 5.98 0.19 4.21
C LEU A 106 7.00 -0.67 4.97
N THR A 107 8.13 -0.99 4.35
CA THR A 107 9.17 -1.83 4.94
C THR A 107 9.86 -1.21 6.16
N GLU A 108 9.73 0.10 6.37
CA GLU A 108 10.23 0.74 7.60
C GLU A 108 9.56 0.17 8.85
N PHE A 109 8.37 -0.39 8.71
CA PHE A 109 7.62 -0.97 9.82
C PHE A 109 7.91 -2.45 10.04
N ALA A 110 8.81 -3.03 9.24
CA ALA A 110 9.26 -4.42 9.37
C ALA A 110 10.79 -4.51 9.30
N PRO A 111 11.53 -3.82 10.19
CA PRO A 111 12.99 -3.77 10.08
C PRO A 111 13.64 -5.15 10.25
N ASN A 112 12.99 -6.07 10.96
CA ASN A 112 13.55 -7.41 11.20
C ASN A 112 13.58 -8.28 9.94
N THR A 113 12.87 -7.88 8.89
CA THR A 113 12.88 -8.63 7.62
C THR A 113 14.14 -8.37 6.79
N GLY A 114 14.84 -7.27 7.08
CA GLY A 114 16.00 -6.84 6.29
C GLY A 114 15.65 -6.26 4.92
N ALA A 115 14.36 -6.19 4.58
CA ALA A 115 13.93 -5.66 3.28
C ALA A 115 13.88 -4.13 3.31
N ASP A 116 14.34 -3.50 2.23
CA ASP A 116 14.29 -2.05 2.07
C ASP A 116 13.17 -1.59 1.12
N HIS A 117 12.45 -2.53 0.52
CA HIS A 117 11.30 -2.25 -0.34
C HIS A 117 10.48 -3.52 -0.51
N VAL A 118 9.25 -3.39 -1.00
CA VAL A 118 8.43 -4.54 -1.40
C VAL A 118 8.66 -4.75 -2.89
N PRO A 119 9.35 -5.85 -3.29
CA PRO A 119 9.55 -6.15 -4.71
C PRO A 119 8.22 -6.24 -5.46
N ASP A 120 8.20 -5.78 -6.71
CA ASP A 120 6.97 -5.76 -7.50
C ASP A 120 6.70 -7.16 -8.09
N PRO A 121 5.67 -7.87 -7.60
CA PRO A 121 5.40 -9.24 -8.04
C PRO A 121 4.90 -9.32 -9.48
N TYR A 122 4.48 -8.20 -10.06
CA TYR A 122 4.14 -8.18 -11.49
C TYR A 122 5.34 -8.59 -12.33
N TYR A 123 6.56 -8.26 -11.87
CA TYR A 123 7.81 -8.58 -12.57
C TYR A 123 8.50 -9.81 -11.98
N THR A 124 8.55 -9.95 -10.66
CA THR A 124 9.24 -11.07 -10.00
C THR A 124 8.41 -12.36 -10.05
N ARG A 125 7.11 -12.26 -10.19
CA ARG A 125 6.13 -13.34 -10.10
C ARG A 125 6.05 -13.98 -8.72
N ASP A 126 6.66 -13.38 -7.69
CA ASP A 126 6.64 -13.88 -6.31
C ASP A 126 5.55 -13.17 -5.50
N PHE A 127 4.31 -13.58 -5.73
CA PHE A 127 3.15 -13.00 -5.06
C PHE A 127 3.12 -13.35 -3.57
N ASP A 128 3.48 -14.58 -3.22
CA ASP A 128 3.50 -15.02 -1.83
C ASP A 128 4.60 -14.32 -1.03
N GLY A 129 5.79 -14.14 -1.62
CA GLY A 129 6.87 -13.40 -0.96
C GLY A 129 6.49 -11.95 -0.70
N ALA A 130 5.80 -11.31 -1.66
CA ALA A 130 5.31 -9.96 -1.48
C ALA A 130 4.28 -9.90 -0.35
N LEU A 131 3.35 -10.85 -0.30
CA LEU A 131 2.34 -10.91 0.77
C LEU A 131 2.95 -11.18 2.14
N ASP A 132 3.95 -12.05 2.23
CA ASP A 132 4.66 -12.31 3.49
C ASP A 132 5.25 -11.02 4.05
N LEU A 133 5.90 -10.24 3.18
CA LEU A 133 6.53 -8.99 3.58
C LEU A 133 5.49 -7.94 3.93
N ILE A 134 4.42 -7.84 3.15
CA ILE A 134 3.32 -6.89 3.40
C ILE A 134 2.67 -7.20 4.75
N GLU A 135 2.38 -8.47 5.03
CA GLU A 135 1.77 -8.86 6.30
C GLU A 135 2.64 -8.49 7.50
N ALA A 136 3.94 -8.79 7.41
CA ALA A 136 4.89 -8.43 8.48
C ALA A 136 4.94 -6.91 8.69
N ALA A 137 4.99 -6.15 7.60
CA ALA A 137 5.09 -4.70 7.67
C ALA A 137 3.78 -4.06 8.16
N VAL A 138 2.64 -4.59 7.75
CA VAL A 138 1.33 -4.11 8.22
C VAL A 138 1.19 -4.35 9.74
N ASP A 139 1.65 -5.50 10.24
CA ASP A 139 1.65 -5.75 11.68
C ASP A 139 2.44 -4.67 12.42
N GLY A 140 3.62 -4.33 11.92
CA GLY A 140 4.44 -3.26 12.50
C GLY A 140 3.78 -1.89 12.38
N LEU A 141 3.12 -1.61 11.25
CA LEU A 141 2.41 -0.36 11.04
C LEU A 141 1.25 -0.21 12.04
N VAL A 142 0.46 -1.26 12.22
CA VAL A 142 -0.65 -1.23 13.19
C VAL A 142 -0.15 -0.98 14.59
N ALA A 143 0.95 -1.66 14.99
CA ALA A 143 1.56 -1.43 16.29
C ALA A 143 2.02 0.03 16.46
N TYR A 144 2.60 0.61 15.41
CA TYR A 144 3.01 2.01 15.39
C TYR A 144 1.82 2.96 15.57
N LEU A 145 0.73 2.70 14.84
CA LEU A 145 -0.47 3.57 14.89
C LEU A 145 -1.20 3.49 16.23
N ASP A 146 -1.23 2.32 16.83
CA ASP A 146 -1.98 2.06 18.07
C ASP A 146 -1.10 2.17 19.32
N GLY A 147 0.20 2.35 19.13
CA GLY A 147 1.19 2.41 20.21
C GLY A 147 1.33 3.74 20.94
#